data_a53cbac85c3d35776584a12253da7bcf
#
_entry.id   a53cbac85c3d35776584a12253da7bcf
#
_cell.length_a   1.000
_cell.length_b   1.000
_cell.length_c   1.000
_cell.angle_alpha   90.00
_cell.angle_beta   90.00
_cell.angle_gamma   90.00
#
_symmetry.space_group_name_H-M   'P 1'
#
loop_
_entity.id
_entity.type
_entity.pdbx_description
1 polymer ?
#
loop_
_entity_poly.entity_id
_entity_poly.type
_entity_poly.pdbx_seq_one_letter_code
_entity_poly.pdbx_strand_id
1 'polypeptide(L)'
;MMITGEYKVKKQKNGNVHEYVYYHCTKKSKLKCPEPCIRQEELDRQLSSLIQKFSLRPNWAAEMQKMLEKEKSEAAQSSTAFVQESQERIRAIQTKLQRLLDGYLEQDIEREIYRTEKAKLLSEKKSLEEQMARIEQKRTGWLEPMAEWIKEAGNLPEIARESNLFAKKVAAKEIFGSNLVLANREARLTAPSGEDLSGGNAWAALRAANEKVGQFSESQILVGIAGIEPATSSM
;
A
#
# COMPACT_ATOMS: atom_id res chain seq x y z
N MET A 1 -21.19 -0.20 -15.99
CA MET A 1 -22.45 0.53 -15.70
C MET A 1 -22.55 0.78 -14.21
N MET A 2 -23.21 1.88 -13.79
CA MET A 2 -23.36 2.19 -12.36
C MET A 2 -24.60 1.50 -11.78
N ILE A 3 -24.50 1.15 -10.49
CA ILE A 3 -25.60 0.54 -9.73
C ILE A 3 -26.28 1.62 -8.90
N THR A 4 -27.60 1.63 -8.83
CA THR A 4 -28.41 2.55 -8.04
C THR A 4 -29.37 1.79 -7.13
N GLY A 5 -29.67 2.37 -5.95
CA GLY A 5 -30.66 1.84 -5.02
C GLY A 5 -32.04 2.45 -5.29
N GLU A 6 -33.08 1.63 -5.26
CA GLU A 6 -34.47 2.03 -5.38
C GLU A 6 -35.24 1.54 -4.15
N TYR A 7 -35.94 2.45 -3.49
CA TYR A 7 -36.80 2.16 -2.33
C TYR A 7 -38.20 1.78 -2.79
N LYS A 8 -38.72 0.66 -2.29
CA LYS A 8 -40.07 0.14 -2.63
C LYS A 8 -40.88 -0.20 -1.39
N VAL A 9 -42.08 0.32 -1.33
CA VAL A 9 -43.07 -0.01 -0.29
C VAL A 9 -44.09 -0.97 -0.88
N LYS A 10 -44.29 -2.12 -0.23
CA LYS A 10 -45.32 -3.08 -0.59
C LYS A 10 -46.39 -3.16 0.52
N LYS A 11 -47.61 -2.79 0.19
CA LYS A 11 -48.78 -2.96 1.06
C LYS A 11 -49.44 -4.28 0.75
N GLN A 12 -49.59 -5.13 1.74
CA GLN A 12 -50.29 -6.42 1.61
C GLN A 12 -51.78 -6.24 1.87
N LYS A 13 -52.59 -7.20 1.39
CA LYS A 13 -54.06 -7.18 1.60
C LYS A 13 -54.47 -7.29 3.08
N ASN A 14 -53.60 -7.84 3.92
CA ASN A 14 -53.77 -7.96 5.37
C ASN A 14 -53.38 -6.67 6.16
N GLY A 15 -53.09 -5.58 5.45
CA GLY A 15 -52.70 -4.31 6.06
C GLY A 15 -51.21 -4.17 6.39
N ASN A 16 -50.41 -5.23 6.27
CA ASN A 16 -49.00 -5.17 6.54
C ASN A 16 -48.27 -4.35 5.46
N VAL A 17 -47.33 -3.50 5.90
CA VAL A 17 -46.48 -2.68 5.04
C VAL A 17 -45.06 -3.19 5.15
N HIS A 18 -44.48 -3.52 4.00
CA HIS A 18 -43.10 -3.95 3.91
C HIS A 18 -42.30 -2.97 3.07
N GLU A 19 -41.14 -2.61 3.55
CA GLU A 19 -40.21 -1.69 2.90
C GLU A 19 -38.98 -2.47 2.43
N TYR A 20 -38.57 -2.22 1.18
CA TYR A 20 -37.45 -2.90 0.57
C TYR A 20 -36.58 -1.92 -0.20
N VAL A 21 -35.27 -2.11 -0.16
CA VAL A 21 -34.33 -1.43 -1.05
C VAL A 21 -33.78 -2.45 -2.04
N TYR A 22 -33.90 -2.12 -3.32
CA TYR A 22 -33.37 -2.93 -4.42
C TYR A 22 -32.24 -2.19 -5.12
N TYR A 23 -31.17 -2.89 -5.42
CA TYR A 23 -30.06 -2.38 -6.22
C TYR A 23 -30.16 -2.94 -7.63
N HIS A 24 -29.99 -2.07 -8.63
CA HIS A 24 -30.06 -2.43 -10.04
C HIS A 24 -29.19 -1.48 -10.89
N CYS A 25 -28.96 -1.84 -12.16
CA CYS A 25 -28.31 -0.97 -13.12
C CYS A 25 -29.09 0.33 -13.34
N THR A 26 -28.38 1.47 -13.38
CA THR A 26 -29.00 2.80 -13.59
C THR A 26 -29.76 2.96 -14.93
N LYS A 27 -29.58 2.01 -15.88
CA LYS A 27 -30.20 2.02 -17.21
C LYS A 27 -29.97 3.28 -18.05
N LYS A 28 -28.95 4.09 -17.68
CA LYS A 28 -28.60 5.33 -18.41
C LYS A 28 -28.00 5.12 -19.80
N SER A 29 -27.64 3.88 -20.14
CA SER A 29 -27.14 3.51 -21.48
C SER A 29 -28.29 3.18 -22.42
N LYS A 30 -28.14 3.44 -23.71
CA LYS A 30 -29.07 3.04 -24.78
C LYS A 30 -29.25 1.49 -24.84
N LEU A 31 -28.30 0.73 -24.34
CA LEU A 31 -28.36 -0.73 -24.20
C LEU A 31 -29.16 -1.09 -22.95
N LYS A 32 -30.24 -1.87 -23.15
CA LYS A 32 -31.03 -2.41 -22.03
C LYS A 32 -30.15 -3.39 -21.26
N CYS A 33 -29.87 -3.07 -19.99
CA CYS A 33 -29.17 -3.99 -19.09
C CYS A 33 -30.14 -5.13 -18.68
N PRO A 34 -29.82 -6.39 -18.97
CA PRO A 34 -30.67 -7.54 -18.62
C PRO A 34 -30.53 -7.94 -17.13
N GLU A 35 -29.60 -7.35 -16.40
CA GLU A 35 -29.28 -7.74 -15.04
C GLU A 35 -30.47 -7.58 -14.09
N PRO A 36 -30.80 -8.60 -13.31
CA PRO A 36 -31.91 -8.58 -12.35
C PRO A 36 -31.52 -7.70 -11.13
N CYS A 37 -32.57 -7.19 -10.45
CA CYS A 37 -32.41 -6.47 -9.21
C CYS A 37 -31.94 -7.41 -8.09
N ILE A 38 -31.09 -6.91 -7.19
CA ILE A 38 -30.71 -7.58 -5.94
C ILE A 38 -31.31 -6.83 -4.75
N ARG A 39 -31.74 -7.54 -3.70
CA ARG A 39 -32.17 -6.93 -2.44
C ARG A 39 -30.99 -6.42 -1.63
N GLN A 40 -31.23 -5.39 -0.84
CA GLN A 40 -30.22 -4.78 0.01
C GLN A 40 -29.58 -5.80 0.97
N GLU A 41 -30.40 -6.64 1.59
CA GLU A 41 -29.94 -7.63 2.57
C GLU A 41 -29.00 -8.66 1.93
N GLU A 42 -29.34 -9.08 0.71
CA GLU A 42 -28.52 -10.03 -0.03
C GLU A 42 -27.19 -9.39 -0.51
N LEU A 43 -27.25 -8.13 -0.97
CA LEU A 43 -26.05 -7.38 -1.32
C LEU A 43 -25.16 -7.19 -0.11
N ASP A 44 -25.73 -6.84 1.06
CA ASP A 44 -25.00 -6.68 2.31
C ASP A 44 -24.29 -7.99 2.71
N ARG A 45 -24.98 -9.11 2.65
CA ARG A 45 -24.43 -10.44 2.95
C ARG A 45 -23.25 -10.79 2.02
N GLN A 46 -23.40 -10.53 0.73
CA GLN A 46 -22.36 -10.81 -0.26
C GLN A 46 -21.14 -9.91 -0.09
N LEU A 47 -21.33 -8.61 0.15
CA LEU A 47 -20.23 -7.68 0.44
C LEU A 47 -19.51 -8.06 1.73
N SER A 48 -20.25 -8.43 2.77
CA SER A 48 -19.66 -8.94 4.02
C SER A 48 -18.75 -10.14 3.77
N SER A 49 -19.24 -11.12 2.98
CA SER A 49 -18.47 -12.32 2.64
C SER A 49 -17.22 -11.99 1.83
N LEU A 50 -17.33 -11.08 0.86
CA LEU A 50 -16.19 -10.63 0.06
C LEU A 50 -15.16 -9.91 0.93
N ILE A 51 -15.57 -8.91 1.71
CA ILE A 51 -14.68 -8.17 2.59
C ILE A 51 -13.98 -9.10 3.58
N GLN A 52 -14.72 -10.06 4.17
CA GLN A 52 -14.16 -11.05 5.09
C GLN A 52 -13.08 -11.93 4.43
N LYS A 53 -13.24 -12.28 3.16
CA LYS A 53 -12.22 -13.05 2.41
C LYS A 53 -10.92 -12.29 2.25
N PHE A 54 -10.96 -10.96 2.17
CA PHE A 54 -9.81 -10.08 1.97
C PHE A 54 -9.31 -9.42 3.26
N SER A 55 -9.96 -9.66 4.39
CA SER A 55 -9.55 -9.15 5.68
C SER A 55 -8.32 -9.88 6.23
N LEU A 56 -7.43 -9.16 6.90
CA LEU A 56 -6.36 -9.77 7.67
C LEU A 56 -6.92 -10.43 8.94
N ARG A 57 -6.29 -11.53 9.35
CA ARG A 57 -6.56 -12.11 10.67
C ARG A 57 -6.05 -11.15 11.74
N PRO A 58 -6.77 -10.98 12.88
CA PRO A 58 -6.37 -10.04 13.94
C PRO A 58 -4.92 -10.23 14.42
N ASN A 59 -4.48 -11.48 14.58
CA ASN A 59 -3.13 -11.81 15.00
C ASN A 59 -2.09 -11.33 14.00
N TRP A 60 -2.38 -11.45 12.70
CA TRP A 60 -1.47 -11.07 11.64
C TRP A 60 -1.29 -9.57 11.53
N ALA A 61 -2.37 -8.80 11.66
CA ALA A 61 -2.29 -7.35 11.68
C ALA A 61 -1.36 -6.87 12.81
N ALA A 62 -1.50 -7.45 14.01
CA ALA A 62 -0.65 -7.13 15.15
C ALA A 62 0.82 -7.54 14.96
N GLU A 63 1.06 -8.72 14.39
CA GLU A 63 2.42 -9.20 14.11
C GLU A 63 3.09 -8.37 13.01
N MET A 64 2.37 -8.07 11.93
CA MET A 64 2.88 -7.22 10.85
C MET A 64 3.20 -5.81 11.35
N GLN A 65 2.37 -5.23 12.22
CA GLN A 65 2.68 -3.94 12.85
C GLN A 65 3.96 -3.99 13.69
N LYS A 66 4.15 -5.03 14.51
CA LYS A 66 5.38 -5.20 15.29
C LYS A 66 6.62 -5.34 14.41
N MET A 67 6.51 -6.11 13.32
CA MET A 67 7.60 -6.26 12.35
C MET A 67 7.93 -4.92 11.68
N LEU A 68 6.91 -4.17 11.27
CA LEU A 68 7.08 -2.86 10.66
C LEU A 68 7.75 -1.86 11.61
N GLU A 69 7.35 -1.84 12.89
CA GLU A 69 8.00 -0.99 13.91
C GLU A 69 9.46 -1.39 14.15
N LYS A 70 9.75 -2.69 14.18
CA LYS A 70 11.12 -3.19 14.29
C LYS A 70 11.97 -2.74 13.10
N GLU A 71 11.48 -2.95 11.88
CA GLU A 71 12.16 -2.53 10.65
C GLU A 71 12.35 -1.02 10.58
N LYS A 72 11.34 -0.25 10.98
CA LYS A 72 11.42 1.21 11.11
C LYS A 72 12.51 1.65 12.08
N SER A 73 12.61 0.97 13.22
CA SER A 73 13.66 1.23 14.22
C SER A 73 15.05 0.88 13.70
N GLU A 74 15.22 -0.30 13.10
CA GLU A 74 16.50 -0.75 12.54
C GLU A 74 16.96 0.14 11.37
N ALA A 75 16.05 0.50 10.48
CA ALA A 75 16.33 1.42 9.39
C ALA A 75 16.70 2.83 9.91
N ALA A 76 16.05 3.29 10.98
CA ALA A 76 16.38 4.56 11.62
C ALA A 76 17.79 4.53 12.24
N GLN A 77 18.15 3.46 12.96
CA GLN A 77 19.47 3.31 13.57
C GLN A 77 20.59 3.24 12.51
N SER A 78 20.39 2.41 11.48
CA SER A 78 21.33 2.28 10.37
C SER A 78 21.55 3.60 9.63
N SER A 79 20.47 4.33 9.35
CA SER A 79 20.56 5.65 8.71
C SER A 79 21.29 6.65 9.57
N THR A 80 21.00 6.68 10.88
CA THR A 80 21.67 7.60 11.82
C THR A 80 23.16 7.34 11.88
N ALA A 81 23.56 6.07 11.98
CA ALA A 81 24.98 5.68 11.97
C ALA A 81 25.69 6.13 10.67
N PHE A 82 25.07 5.88 9.52
CA PHE A 82 25.62 6.29 8.22
C PHE A 82 25.74 7.81 8.10
N VAL A 83 24.73 8.55 8.54
CA VAL A 83 24.74 10.02 8.51
C VAL A 83 25.87 10.58 9.40
N GLN A 84 26.05 10.02 10.60
CA GLN A 84 27.13 10.42 11.51
C GLN A 84 28.51 10.16 10.89
N GLU A 85 28.74 8.95 10.38
CA GLU A 85 29.99 8.60 9.71
C GLU A 85 30.28 9.51 8.51
N SER A 86 29.24 9.75 7.68
CA SER A 86 29.40 10.64 6.51
C SER A 86 29.68 12.08 6.92
N GLN A 87 29.08 12.59 7.99
CA GLN A 87 29.37 13.91 8.52
C GLN A 87 30.82 14.04 9.04
N GLU A 88 31.31 13.02 9.71
CA GLU A 88 32.73 13.00 10.16
C GLU A 88 33.69 13.00 8.98
N ARG A 89 33.39 12.20 7.92
CA ARG A 89 34.20 12.23 6.68
C ARG A 89 34.15 13.58 5.99
N ILE A 90 32.99 14.24 5.92
CA ILE A 90 32.84 15.58 5.36
C ILE A 90 33.68 16.61 6.16
N ARG A 91 33.69 16.55 7.51
CA ARG A 91 34.53 17.41 8.35
C ARG A 91 36.01 17.17 8.08
N ALA A 92 36.42 15.90 7.93
CA ALA A 92 37.81 15.60 7.60
C ALA A 92 38.21 16.14 6.21
N ILE A 93 37.32 16.05 5.21
CA ILE A 93 37.53 16.64 3.88
C ILE A 93 37.63 18.14 3.97
N GLN A 94 36.81 18.82 4.76
CA GLN A 94 36.88 20.26 4.96
C GLN A 94 38.23 20.68 5.58
N THR A 95 38.71 19.92 6.56
CA THR A 95 40.04 20.16 7.17
C THR A 95 41.17 19.98 6.14
N LYS A 96 41.10 18.96 5.29
CA LYS A 96 42.06 18.75 4.19
C LYS A 96 42.02 19.89 3.19
N LEU A 97 40.80 20.35 2.80
CA LEU A 97 40.65 21.50 1.90
C LEU A 97 41.26 22.77 2.48
N GLN A 98 41.12 23.02 3.80
CA GLN A 98 41.71 24.15 4.45
C GLN A 98 43.25 24.07 4.41
N ARG A 99 43.84 22.92 4.79
CA ARG A 99 45.30 22.71 4.75
C ARG A 99 45.84 22.86 3.31
N LEU A 100 45.11 22.36 2.32
CA LEU A 100 45.48 22.49 0.91
C LEU A 100 45.46 23.97 0.47
N LEU A 101 44.50 24.75 0.98
CA LEU A 101 44.44 26.19 0.72
C LEU A 101 45.59 26.96 1.38
N ASP A 102 45.88 26.62 2.65
CA ASP A 102 46.95 27.25 3.41
C ASP A 102 48.30 27.02 2.70
N GLY A 103 48.64 25.77 2.34
CA GLY A 103 49.89 25.48 1.62
C GLY A 103 49.96 26.12 0.21
N TYR A 104 48.83 26.33 -0.44
CA TYR A 104 48.78 27.07 -1.70
C TYR A 104 49.05 28.57 -1.51
N LEU A 105 48.53 29.18 -0.42
CA LEU A 105 48.74 30.57 -0.09
C LEU A 105 50.19 30.85 0.37
N GLU A 106 50.81 29.86 1.01
CA GLU A 106 52.23 29.87 1.42
C GLU A 106 53.20 29.61 0.26
N GLN A 107 52.66 29.32 -0.94
CA GLN A 107 53.41 29.00 -2.16
C GLN A 107 54.17 27.66 -2.12
N ASP A 108 53.83 26.79 -1.16
CA ASP A 108 54.41 25.45 -1.02
C ASP A 108 53.85 24.45 -2.01
N ILE A 109 52.66 24.73 -2.58
CA ILE A 109 51.92 23.83 -3.49
C ILE A 109 51.73 24.51 -4.84
N GLU A 110 52.07 23.78 -5.92
CA GLU A 110 51.86 24.25 -7.28
C GLU A 110 50.36 24.31 -7.63
N ARG A 111 50.04 25.30 -8.49
CA ARG A 111 48.66 25.59 -8.88
C ARG A 111 47.92 24.38 -9.49
N GLU A 112 48.60 23.55 -10.28
CA GLU A 112 47.99 22.36 -10.90
C GLU A 112 47.69 21.27 -9.88
N ILE A 113 48.56 21.04 -8.91
CA ILE A 113 48.36 20.11 -7.80
C ILE A 113 47.20 20.59 -6.94
N TYR A 114 47.17 21.88 -6.57
CA TYR A 114 46.05 22.46 -5.83
C TYR A 114 44.71 22.27 -6.50
N ARG A 115 44.60 22.55 -7.80
CA ARG A 115 43.35 22.38 -8.58
C ARG A 115 42.89 20.95 -8.60
N THR A 116 43.80 20.01 -8.86
CA THR A 116 43.49 18.58 -8.99
C THR A 116 43.01 18.04 -7.65
N GLU A 117 43.72 18.27 -6.57
CA GLU A 117 43.34 17.76 -5.24
C GLU A 117 42.08 18.43 -4.71
N LYS A 118 41.89 19.73 -4.94
CA LYS A 118 40.64 20.42 -4.62
C LYS A 118 39.45 19.82 -5.34
N ALA A 119 39.59 19.53 -6.64
CA ALA A 119 38.51 18.93 -7.42
C ALA A 119 38.12 17.54 -6.89
N LYS A 120 39.12 16.71 -6.55
CA LYS A 120 38.86 15.38 -5.95
C LYS A 120 38.12 15.48 -4.62
N LEU A 121 38.61 16.33 -3.68
CA LEU A 121 38.00 16.52 -2.37
C LEU A 121 36.58 17.07 -2.44
N LEU A 122 36.33 18.01 -3.36
CA LEU A 122 34.97 18.54 -3.58
C LEU A 122 34.02 17.50 -4.19
N SER A 123 34.50 16.65 -5.12
CA SER A 123 33.74 15.57 -5.69
C SER A 123 33.37 14.51 -4.65
N GLU A 124 34.32 14.15 -3.78
CA GLU A 124 34.08 13.21 -2.67
C GLU A 124 33.06 13.77 -1.68
N LYS A 125 33.18 15.04 -1.29
CA LYS A 125 32.21 15.73 -0.44
C LYS A 125 30.82 15.69 -1.03
N LYS A 126 30.68 16.07 -2.30
CA LYS A 126 29.40 16.09 -3.01
C LYS A 126 28.76 14.70 -3.08
N SER A 127 29.56 13.66 -3.36
CA SER A 127 29.08 12.27 -3.37
C SER A 127 28.52 11.83 -2.03
N LEU A 128 29.19 12.18 -0.91
CA LEU A 128 28.69 11.87 0.43
C LEU A 128 27.39 12.62 0.75
N GLU A 129 27.30 13.89 0.40
CA GLU A 129 26.09 14.72 0.58
C GLU A 129 24.90 14.14 -0.21
N GLU A 130 25.12 13.72 -1.46
CA GLU A 130 24.09 13.07 -2.29
C GLU A 130 23.66 11.72 -1.74
N GLN A 131 24.58 10.92 -1.20
CA GLN A 131 24.25 9.63 -0.58
C GLN A 131 23.42 9.84 0.69
N MET A 132 23.75 10.82 1.53
CA MET A 132 22.97 11.18 2.71
C MET A 132 21.54 11.59 2.31
N ALA A 133 21.38 12.46 1.31
CA ALA A 133 20.08 12.91 0.83
C ALA A 133 19.22 11.75 0.28
N ARG A 134 19.83 10.81 -0.45
CA ARG A 134 19.14 9.61 -0.97
C ARG A 134 18.65 8.69 0.15
N ILE A 135 19.44 8.50 1.20
CA ILE A 135 19.03 7.67 2.34
C ILE A 135 17.88 8.34 3.08
N GLU A 136 17.91 9.65 3.25
CA GLU A 136 16.85 10.40 3.90
C GLU A 136 15.52 10.33 3.11
N GLN A 137 15.58 10.42 1.79
CA GLN A 137 14.39 10.27 0.92
C GLN A 137 13.84 8.83 0.90
N LYS A 138 14.70 7.80 0.87
CA LYS A 138 14.25 6.40 0.84
C LYS A 138 13.66 5.92 2.16
N ARG A 139 13.98 6.57 3.28
CA ARG A 139 13.66 6.10 4.63
C ARG A 139 12.17 6.01 4.94
N THR A 140 11.33 6.82 4.30
CA THR A 140 9.90 6.95 4.68
C THR A 140 8.92 6.52 3.58
N GLY A 141 9.39 6.31 2.35
CA GLY A 141 8.49 6.23 1.19
C GLY A 141 7.52 5.05 1.17
N TRP A 142 7.84 3.91 1.80
CA TRP A 142 6.98 2.71 1.76
C TRP A 142 6.44 2.29 3.13
N LEU A 143 7.10 2.68 4.22
CA LEU A 143 6.73 2.27 5.58
C LEU A 143 5.39 2.86 6.02
N GLU A 144 5.15 4.14 5.71
CA GLU A 144 3.89 4.82 6.05
C GLU A 144 2.70 4.24 5.27
N PRO A 145 2.74 4.10 3.93
CA PRO A 145 1.67 3.45 3.19
C PRO A 145 1.40 2.02 3.65
N MET A 146 2.45 1.28 4.03
CA MET A 146 2.31 -0.09 4.54
C MET A 146 1.63 -0.12 5.91
N ALA A 147 1.97 0.83 6.80
CA ALA A 147 1.33 0.95 8.12
C ALA A 147 -0.16 1.26 8.00
N GLU A 148 -0.52 2.20 7.12
CA GLU A 148 -1.91 2.54 6.83
C GLU A 148 -2.66 1.34 6.27
N TRP A 149 -2.07 0.65 5.32
CA TRP A 149 -2.66 -0.54 4.72
C TRP A 149 -2.90 -1.67 5.73
N ILE A 150 -1.94 -1.96 6.62
CA ILE A 150 -2.10 -2.97 7.68
C ILE A 150 -3.26 -2.58 8.60
N LYS A 151 -3.36 -1.30 8.96
CA LYS A 151 -4.45 -0.77 9.80
C LYS A 151 -5.81 -0.92 9.12
N GLU A 152 -5.93 -0.51 7.86
CA GLU A 152 -7.17 -0.63 7.09
C GLU A 152 -7.58 -2.09 6.91
N ALA A 153 -6.66 -2.95 6.50
CA ALA A 153 -6.91 -4.37 6.33
C ALA A 153 -7.25 -5.09 7.65
N GLY A 154 -6.71 -4.62 8.78
CA GLY A 154 -7.04 -5.09 10.11
C GLY A 154 -8.45 -4.70 10.56
N ASN A 155 -9.00 -3.58 10.09
CA ASN A 155 -10.35 -3.12 10.42
C ASN A 155 -11.45 -3.78 9.57
N LEU A 156 -11.09 -4.41 8.44
CA LEU A 156 -12.06 -5.02 7.53
C LEU A 156 -12.97 -6.09 8.20
N PRO A 157 -12.50 -6.92 9.15
CA PRO A 157 -13.36 -7.88 9.85
C PRO A 157 -14.49 -7.22 10.64
N GLU A 158 -14.25 -6.05 11.22
CA GLU A 158 -15.25 -5.29 11.96
C GLU A 158 -16.27 -4.70 10.99
N ILE A 159 -15.81 -4.04 9.92
CA ILE A 159 -16.68 -3.49 8.85
C ILE A 159 -17.56 -4.60 8.25
N ALA A 160 -17.02 -5.79 8.03
CA ALA A 160 -17.78 -6.92 7.49
C ALA A 160 -18.90 -7.41 8.44
N ARG A 161 -18.72 -7.29 9.75
CA ARG A 161 -19.69 -7.71 10.77
C ARG A 161 -20.76 -6.66 11.07
N GLU A 162 -20.44 -5.39 10.89
CA GLU A 162 -21.40 -4.32 11.14
C GLU A 162 -22.61 -4.40 10.20
N SER A 163 -23.76 -3.88 10.65
CA SER A 163 -24.97 -3.76 9.82
C SER A 163 -24.95 -2.53 8.89
N ASN A 164 -23.83 -1.80 8.84
CA ASN A 164 -23.67 -0.58 8.07
C ASN A 164 -23.28 -0.87 6.61
N LEU A 165 -24.28 -1.04 5.74
CA LEU A 165 -24.05 -1.28 4.30
C LEU A 165 -23.27 -0.12 3.64
N PHE A 166 -23.38 1.12 4.11
CA PHE A 166 -22.63 2.24 3.54
C PHE A 166 -21.12 2.06 3.78
N ALA A 167 -20.72 1.74 4.99
CA ALA A 167 -19.31 1.45 5.31
C ALA A 167 -18.77 0.29 4.47
N LYS A 168 -19.54 -0.78 4.31
CA LYS A 168 -19.16 -1.92 3.44
C LYS A 168 -18.99 -1.52 1.98
N LYS A 169 -19.84 -0.65 1.44
CA LYS A 169 -19.70 -0.15 0.07
C LYS A 169 -18.46 0.71 -0.11
N VAL A 170 -18.13 1.55 0.88
CA VAL A 170 -16.91 2.37 0.86
C VAL A 170 -15.69 1.47 0.88
N ALA A 171 -15.60 0.55 1.84
CA ALA A 171 -14.50 -0.40 1.94
C ALA A 171 -14.36 -1.27 0.67
N ALA A 172 -15.49 -1.78 0.15
CA ALA A 172 -15.46 -2.56 -1.09
C ALA A 172 -14.98 -1.75 -2.30
N LYS A 173 -15.31 -0.44 -2.37
CA LYS A 173 -14.83 0.44 -3.43
C LYS A 173 -13.33 0.72 -3.30
N GLU A 174 -12.83 0.91 -2.09
CA GLU A 174 -11.41 1.14 -1.82
C GLU A 174 -10.57 -0.09 -2.13
N ILE A 175 -11.01 -1.28 -1.68
CA ILE A 175 -10.28 -2.54 -1.88
C ILE A 175 -10.33 -3.02 -3.33
N PHE A 176 -11.51 -3.00 -3.94
CA PHE A 176 -11.75 -3.64 -5.25
C PHE A 176 -11.84 -2.64 -6.40
N GLY A 177 -12.05 -1.36 -6.11
CA GLY A 177 -12.16 -0.31 -7.12
C GLY A 177 -13.27 -0.59 -8.14
N SER A 178 -12.92 -0.50 -9.44
CA SER A 178 -13.82 -0.79 -10.56
C SER A 178 -13.98 -2.28 -10.86
N ASN A 179 -13.22 -3.15 -10.19
CA ASN A 179 -13.23 -4.59 -10.41
C ASN A 179 -14.43 -5.28 -9.75
N LEU A 180 -15.13 -4.58 -8.84
CA LEU A 180 -16.36 -5.09 -8.23
C LEU A 180 -17.55 -4.84 -9.17
N VAL A 181 -18.13 -5.91 -9.67
CA VAL A 181 -19.30 -5.90 -10.56
C VAL A 181 -20.45 -6.69 -9.96
N LEU A 182 -21.68 -6.30 -10.31
CA LEU A 182 -22.87 -7.08 -9.99
C LEU A 182 -23.36 -7.77 -11.27
N ALA A 183 -23.36 -9.11 -11.28
CA ALA A 183 -23.83 -9.92 -12.38
C ALA A 183 -24.68 -11.09 -11.85
N ASN A 184 -25.85 -11.33 -12.43
CA ASN A 184 -26.78 -12.39 -12.01
C ASN A 184 -27.14 -12.38 -10.51
N ARG A 185 -27.28 -11.21 -9.90
CA ARG A 185 -27.49 -10.99 -8.46
C ARG A 185 -26.30 -11.39 -7.57
N GLU A 186 -25.12 -11.53 -8.16
CA GLU A 186 -23.90 -11.83 -7.42
C GLU A 186 -22.89 -10.70 -7.56
N ALA A 187 -22.31 -10.30 -6.44
CA ALA A 187 -21.17 -9.39 -6.40
C ALA A 187 -19.90 -10.19 -6.70
N ARG A 188 -19.28 -9.92 -7.84
CA ARG A 188 -18.10 -10.63 -8.35
C ARG A 188 -16.93 -9.67 -8.55
N LEU A 189 -15.73 -10.20 -8.44
CA LEU A 189 -14.51 -9.49 -8.78
C LEU A 189 -14.08 -9.91 -10.18
N THR A 190 -13.93 -8.92 -11.06
CA THR A 190 -13.48 -9.14 -12.44
C THR A 190 -12.24 -8.34 -12.74
N ALA A 191 -11.29 -8.93 -13.50
CA ALA A 191 -10.18 -8.18 -14.06
C ALA A 191 -10.68 -7.18 -15.11
N PRO A 192 -9.88 -6.14 -15.45
CA PRO A 192 -10.15 -5.28 -16.60
C PRO A 192 -10.29 -6.05 -17.91
N SER A 193 -9.66 -7.23 -18.02
CA SER A 193 -9.80 -8.19 -19.12
C SER A 193 -11.15 -8.94 -19.14
N GLY A 194 -12.01 -8.77 -18.12
CA GLY A 194 -13.28 -9.51 -17.98
C GLY A 194 -13.16 -10.89 -17.35
N GLU A 195 -11.95 -11.32 -16.99
CA GLU A 195 -11.72 -12.58 -16.26
C GLU A 195 -12.16 -12.46 -14.80
N ASP A 196 -12.72 -13.55 -14.26
CA ASP A 196 -13.16 -13.61 -12.85
C ASP A 196 -11.93 -13.70 -11.93
N LEU A 197 -11.70 -12.66 -11.13
CA LEU A 197 -10.60 -12.57 -10.18
C LEU A 197 -10.93 -13.21 -8.82
N SER A 198 -12.03 -13.91 -8.68
CA SER A 198 -12.40 -14.56 -7.41
C SER A 198 -11.36 -15.57 -6.90
N GLY A 199 -10.42 -15.98 -7.78
CA GLY A 199 -9.30 -16.86 -7.46
C GLY A 199 -7.89 -16.32 -7.75
N GLY A 200 -7.74 -15.12 -8.34
CA GLY A 200 -6.46 -14.69 -8.94
C GLY A 200 -5.84 -13.38 -8.43
N ASN A 201 -6.35 -12.78 -7.40
CA ASN A 201 -5.79 -11.54 -6.86
C ASN A 201 -4.54 -11.83 -6.01
N ALA A 202 -3.54 -10.93 -6.02
CA ALA A 202 -2.32 -11.07 -5.19
C ALA A 202 -2.65 -11.34 -3.71
N TRP A 203 -3.74 -10.77 -3.19
CA TRP A 203 -4.30 -11.04 -1.87
C TRP A 203 -4.85 -12.47 -1.71
N ALA A 204 -5.56 -12.98 -2.71
CA ALA A 204 -6.07 -14.35 -2.69
C ALA A 204 -4.91 -15.36 -2.80
N ALA A 205 -3.88 -15.04 -3.59
CA ALA A 205 -2.67 -15.85 -3.70
C ALA A 205 -1.88 -15.88 -2.38
N LEU A 206 -1.73 -14.74 -1.69
CA LEU A 206 -1.13 -14.67 -0.36
C LEU A 206 -1.91 -15.47 0.68
N ARG A 207 -3.24 -15.44 0.62
CA ARG A 207 -4.09 -16.25 1.51
C ARG A 207 -4.03 -17.75 1.19
N ALA A 208 -4.10 -18.13 -0.08
CA ALA A 208 -4.00 -19.52 -0.50
C ALA A 208 -2.62 -20.12 -0.20
N ALA A 209 -1.55 -19.32 -0.31
CA ALA A 209 -0.22 -19.69 0.13
C ALA A 209 -0.19 -19.96 1.65
N ASN A 210 -0.90 -19.16 2.42
CA ASN A 210 -1.00 -19.30 3.88
C ASN A 210 -1.87 -20.47 4.34
N GLU A 211 -2.92 -20.84 3.63
CA GLU A 211 -3.71 -22.03 3.93
C GLU A 211 -2.92 -23.32 3.73
N LYS A 212 -1.99 -23.32 2.77
CA LYS A 212 -1.10 -24.47 2.46
C LYS A 212 0.10 -24.56 3.41
N VAL A 213 0.47 -23.47 4.07
CA VAL A 213 1.66 -23.41 4.93
C VAL A 213 1.25 -23.05 6.35
N GLY A 214 0.77 -24.03 7.08
CA GLY A 214 0.43 -23.89 8.51
C GLY A 214 1.61 -23.59 9.44
N GLN A 215 2.80 -23.33 8.90
CA GLN A 215 4.03 -23.01 9.63
C GLN A 215 4.91 -22.08 8.79
N PHE A 216 4.65 -20.79 8.79
CA PHE A 216 5.65 -19.82 8.35
C PHE A 216 6.52 -19.40 9.53
N SER A 217 7.85 -19.49 9.38
CA SER A 217 8.80 -18.82 10.26
C SER A 217 8.78 -17.32 9.97
N GLU A 218 9.10 -16.46 10.96
CA GLU A 218 9.13 -14.99 10.83
C GLU A 218 9.90 -14.51 9.58
N SER A 219 10.96 -15.21 9.19
CA SER A 219 11.77 -14.90 8.00
C SER A 219 11.05 -15.09 6.66
N GLN A 220 10.01 -15.93 6.59
CA GLN A 220 9.26 -16.19 5.35
C GLN A 220 8.15 -15.18 5.10
N ILE A 221 7.65 -14.52 6.16
CA ILE A 221 6.68 -13.42 6.04
C ILE A 221 7.36 -12.20 5.40
N LEU A 222 8.60 -11.91 5.79
CA LEU A 222 9.41 -10.82 5.22
C LEU A 222 9.70 -10.99 3.73
N VAL A 223 9.97 -12.21 3.26
CA VAL A 223 10.19 -12.50 1.83
C VAL A 223 8.92 -12.26 1.01
N GLY A 224 7.74 -12.58 1.56
CA GLY A 224 6.46 -12.29 0.91
C GLY A 224 6.18 -10.79 0.76
N ILE A 225 6.61 -9.97 1.72
CA ILE A 225 6.48 -8.51 1.71
C ILE A 225 7.50 -7.85 0.77
N ALA A 226 8.75 -8.33 0.76
CA ALA A 226 9.81 -7.85 -0.12
C ALA A 226 9.55 -8.13 -1.62
N GLY A 227 8.72 -9.15 -1.94
CA GLY A 227 8.29 -9.45 -3.30
C GLY A 227 7.23 -8.49 -3.88
N ILE A 228 6.72 -7.54 -3.08
CA ILE A 228 5.82 -6.47 -3.51
C ILE A 228 6.63 -5.17 -3.74
N GLU A 229 7.78 -5.25 -4.38
CA GLU A 229 8.39 -4.04 -4.92
C GLU A 229 7.51 -3.52 -6.08
N PRO A 230 7.09 -2.25 -6.04
CA PRO A 230 6.44 -1.66 -7.20
C PRO A 230 7.42 -1.72 -8.36
N ALA A 231 7.00 -2.32 -9.48
CA ALA A 231 7.78 -2.35 -10.71
C ALA A 231 8.21 -0.91 -11.03
N THR A 232 9.48 -0.60 -10.81
CA THR A 232 10.06 0.65 -11.24
C THR A 232 10.05 0.62 -12.77
N SER A 233 9.12 1.38 -13.34
CA SER A 233 9.08 1.70 -14.76
C SER A 233 10.43 2.27 -15.15
N SER A 234 11.22 1.47 -15.84
CA SER A 234 12.41 1.94 -16.55
C SER A 234 11.94 2.71 -17.78
N MET A 235 12.12 4.00 -17.77
CA MET A 235 12.31 4.86 -18.92
C MET A 235 13.57 5.68 -18.72
#